data_84e4d2a7370eec9aa890469d8f43043d
#
_entry.id   84e4d2a7370eec9aa890469d8f43043d
#
_cell.length_a   1.000
_cell.length_b   1.000
_cell.length_c   1.000
_cell.angle_alpha   90.00
_cell.angle_beta   90.00
_cell.angle_gamma   90.00
#
_symmetry.space_group_name_H-M   'P 1'
#
loop_
_entity.id
_entity.type
_entity.pdbx_description
1 polymer ?
#
loop_
_entity_poly.entity_id
_entity_poly.type
_entity_poly.pdbx_seq_one_letter_code
_entity_poly.pdbx_strand_id
1 'polypeptide(L)'
;MAQVSEIRAHRGADRRRHCVFVTMNTEYHCRDRICIAVVDRHTGELERDHRALGRTLNGSVRFDAEGISATVAPDMPHVGEQLCFSSGFRDDPHDVVTSMLVRIDRPERGTVARYPSRTPLPS
;
A
#
# COMPACT_ATOMS: atom_id res chain seq x y z
N MET A 1 -2.15 19.32 25.27
CA MET A 1 -0.77 19.39 24.97
C MET A 1 -0.42 18.52 23.80
N ALA A 2 -0.51 19.17 22.69
CA ALA A 2 -0.33 18.49 21.43
C ALA A 2 1.04 17.84 21.32
N GLN A 3 2.06 18.47 21.85
CA GLN A 3 3.40 17.92 21.69
C GLN A 3 3.64 16.64 22.44
N VAL A 4 3.13 16.53 23.65
CA VAL A 4 3.28 15.28 24.39
C VAL A 4 2.51 14.18 23.71
N SER A 5 1.33 14.51 23.23
CA SER A 5 0.55 13.55 22.47
C SER A 5 1.24 13.16 21.18
N GLU A 6 1.90 14.11 20.54
CA GLU A 6 2.61 13.84 19.30
C GLU A 6 3.78 12.90 19.51
N ILE A 7 4.53 13.06 20.60
CA ILE A 7 5.65 12.18 20.89
C ILE A 7 5.16 10.74 21.08
N ARG A 8 4.10 10.57 21.85
CA ARG A 8 3.52 9.26 22.05
C ARG A 8 2.95 8.70 20.76
N ALA A 9 2.24 9.54 20.03
CA ALA A 9 1.66 9.16 18.78
C ALA A 9 2.75 8.80 17.77
N HIS A 10 3.91 9.44 17.89
CA HIS A 10 4.99 9.16 16.99
C HIS A 10 5.48 7.71 17.10
N ARG A 11 5.61 7.19 18.31
CA ARG A 11 5.96 5.79 18.49
C ARG A 11 4.89 4.85 17.94
N GLY A 12 3.64 5.17 18.21
CA GLY A 12 2.53 4.41 17.66
C GLY A 12 2.27 4.72 16.20
N ALA A 13 2.67 5.92 15.77
CA ALA A 13 2.36 6.40 14.43
C ALA A 13 3.05 5.58 13.33
N ASP A 14 4.26 5.11 13.58
CA ASP A 14 4.93 4.31 12.56
C ASP A 14 4.15 3.03 12.25
N ARG A 15 3.60 2.37 13.25
CA ARG A 15 2.76 1.20 13.02
C ARG A 15 1.43 1.57 12.41
N ARG A 16 0.84 2.68 12.86
CA ARG A 16 -0.47 3.12 12.35
C ARG A 16 -0.39 3.61 10.92
N ARG A 17 0.76 4.12 10.53
CA ARG A 17 0.97 4.61 9.18
C ARG A 17 1.18 3.46 8.20
N HIS A 18 1.51 2.31 8.69
CA HIS A 18 1.69 1.12 7.87
C HIS A 18 0.39 0.35 7.76
N CYS A 19 0.10 -0.09 6.58
CA CYS A 19 -1.07 -0.88 6.28
C CYS A 19 -0.67 -1.96 5.29
N VAL A 20 -1.13 -3.18 5.52
CA VAL A 20 -0.86 -4.28 4.60
C VAL A 20 -2.14 -4.63 3.87
N PHE A 21 -2.14 -4.40 2.58
CA PHE A 21 -3.27 -4.76 1.73
C PHE A 21 -2.99 -6.13 1.12
N VAL A 22 -3.81 -7.10 1.46
CA VAL A 22 -3.58 -8.49 1.09
C VAL A 22 -4.55 -8.89 -0.01
N THR A 23 -3.99 -9.28 -1.14
CA THR A 23 -4.74 -9.88 -2.24
C THR A 23 -4.52 -11.39 -2.21
N MET A 24 -5.03 -12.11 -3.20
CA MET A 24 -4.92 -13.58 -3.17
C MET A 24 -3.47 -14.05 -3.17
N ASN A 25 -2.61 -13.41 -3.91
CA ASN A 25 -1.24 -13.89 -4.11
C ASN A 25 -0.17 -12.98 -3.55
N THR A 26 -0.52 -11.77 -3.12
CA THR A 26 0.46 -10.73 -2.84
C THR A 26 0.04 -9.88 -1.67
N GLU A 27 1.03 -9.44 -0.87
CA GLU A 27 0.81 -8.44 0.16
C GLU A 27 1.48 -7.15 -0.26
N TYR A 28 0.72 -6.07 -0.22
CA TYR A 28 1.23 -4.72 -0.52
C TYR A 28 1.35 -3.97 0.79
N HIS A 29 2.58 -3.75 1.23
CA HIS A 29 2.86 -3.04 2.47
C HIS A 29 3.03 -1.57 2.16
N CYS A 30 2.17 -0.74 2.71
CA CYS A 30 2.16 0.68 2.41
C CYS A 30 2.41 1.50 3.67
N ARG A 31 3.12 2.59 3.50
CA ARG A 31 3.29 3.61 4.52
C ARG A 31 2.78 4.91 3.95
N ASP A 32 1.80 5.52 4.63
CA ASP A 32 1.18 6.76 4.14
C ASP A 32 0.75 6.64 2.69
N ARG A 33 0.17 5.49 2.33
CA ARG A 33 -0.33 5.18 1.00
C ARG A 33 0.74 4.95 -0.07
N ILE A 34 2.01 4.95 0.30
CA ILE A 34 3.08 4.62 -0.64
C ILE A 34 3.50 3.17 -0.42
N CYS A 35 3.53 2.39 -1.48
CA CYS A 35 3.93 1.00 -1.39
C CYS A 35 5.43 0.90 -1.16
N ILE A 36 5.83 0.36 -0.02
CA ILE A 36 7.23 0.26 0.37
C ILE A 36 7.77 -1.15 0.33
N ALA A 37 6.90 -2.15 0.29
CA ALA A 37 7.32 -3.53 0.18
C ALA A 37 6.20 -4.35 -0.45
N VAL A 38 6.57 -5.31 -1.24
CA VAL A 38 5.64 -6.26 -1.84
C VAL A 38 6.14 -7.66 -1.49
N VAL A 39 5.24 -8.48 -0.98
CA VAL A 39 5.59 -9.83 -0.53
C VAL A 39 4.73 -10.84 -1.29
N ASP A 40 5.39 -11.84 -1.83
CA ASP A 40 4.71 -12.97 -2.44
C ASP A 40 4.14 -13.86 -1.33
N ARG A 41 2.84 -14.08 -1.33
CA ARG A 41 2.21 -14.88 -0.28
C ARG A 41 2.53 -16.36 -0.36
N HIS A 42 2.91 -16.84 -1.50
CA HIS A 42 3.24 -18.25 -1.67
C HIS A 42 4.62 -18.59 -1.12
N THR A 43 5.56 -17.67 -1.27
CA THR A 43 6.94 -17.91 -0.85
C THR A 43 7.32 -17.14 0.40
N GLY A 44 6.60 -16.06 0.72
CA GLY A 44 6.96 -15.17 1.80
C GLY A 44 8.13 -14.25 1.49
N GLU A 45 8.55 -14.21 0.25
CA GLU A 45 9.71 -13.43 -0.16
C GLU A 45 9.32 -12.04 -0.64
N LEU A 46 10.23 -11.10 -0.43
CA LEU A 46 10.08 -9.75 -0.95
C LEU A 46 10.28 -9.74 -2.46
N GLU A 47 9.36 -9.11 -3.16
CA GLU A 47 9.48 -8.92 -4.60
C GLU A 47 10.09 -7.55 -4.86
N ARG A 48 11.36 -7.53 -5.19
CA ARG A 48 12.11 -6.27 -5.29
C ARG A 48 11.84 -5.47 -6.55
N ASP A 49 11.31 -6.11 -7.57
CA ASP A 49 11.07 -5.47 -8.86
C ASP A 49 9.60 -5.28 -9.16
N HIS A 50 8.74 -5.41 -8.17
CA HIS A 50 7.31 -5.29 -8.39
C HIS A 50 6.94 -3.86 -8.80
N ARG A 51 6.03 -3.76 -9.75
CA ARG A 51 5.66 -2.48 -10.34
C ARG A 51 4.97 -1.53 -9.36
N ALA A 52 4.33 -2.06 -8.32
CA ALA A 52 3.67 -1.22 -7.33
C ALA A 52 4.64 -0.51 -6.39
N LEU A 53 5.88 -0.99 -6.29
CA LEU A 53 6.85 -0.39 -5.38
C LEU A 53 7.09 1.09 -5.69
N GLY A 54 7.02 1.91 -4.65
CA GLY A 54 7.21 3.36 -4.77
C GLY A 54 6.00 4.11 -5.28
N ARG A 55 4.95 3.41 -5.67
CA ARG A 55 3.74 4.05 -6.17
C ARG A 55 2.79 4.37 -5.03
N THR A 56 1.92 5.34 -5.27
CA THR A 56 0.92 5.76 -4.30
C THR A 56 -0.37 5.00 -4.53
N LEU A 57 -0.95 4.52 -3.45
CA LEU A 57 -2.28 3.92 -3.50
C LEU A 57 -3.31 5.03 -3.72
N ASN A 58 -3.88 5.07 -4.91
CA ASN A 58 -4.91 6.04 -5.24
C ASN A 58 -6.27 5.69 -4.64
N GLY A 59 -6.48 4.41 -4.42
CA GLY A 59 -7.74 3.91 -3.92
C GLY A 59 -8.04 2.56 -4.53
N SER A 60 -9.30 2.28 -4.75
CA SER A 60 -9.73 1.03 -5.32
C SER A 60 -10.60 1.25 -6.55
N VAL A 61 -10.62 0.26 -7.42
CA VAL A 61 -11.42 0.31 -8.63
C VAL A 61 -12.85 -0.10 -8.28
N ARG A 62 -13.80 0.76 -8.63
CA ARG A 62 -15.22 0.49 -8.44
C ARG A 62 -15.94 0.61 -9.76
N PHE A 63 -16.85 -0.30 -9.99
CA PHE A 63 -17.66 -0.31 -11.20
C PHE A 63 -19.01 0.32 -10.89
N ASP A 64 -19.64 0.91 -11.91
CA ASP A 64 -20.99 1.39 -11.76
C ASP A 64 -21.97 0.22 -11.62
N ALA A 65 -23.24 0.52 -11.37
CA ALA A 65 -24.23 -0.52 -11.14
C ALA A 65 -24.40 -1.46 -12.33
N GLU A 66 -24.02 -1.02 -13.50
CA GLU A 66 -24.14 -1.81 -14.73
C GLU A 66 -22.86 -2.51 -15.11
N GLY A 67 -21.78 -2.26 -14.38
CA GLY A 67 -20.49 -2.87 -14.65
C GLY A 67 -19.80 -2.35 -15.91
N ILE A 68 -20.26 -1.24 -16.45
CA ILE A 68 -19.73 -0.72 -17.73
C ILE A 68 -18.57 0.23 -17.50
N SER A 69 -18.68 1.11 -16.51
CA SER A 69 -17.62 2.07 -16.22
C SER A 69 -16.94 1.76 -14.91
N ALA A 70 -15.63 1.98 -14.89
CA ALA A 70 -14.83 1.81 -13.69
C ALA A 70 -14.27 3.15 -13.28
N THR A 71 -14.30 3.43 -11.98
CA THR A 71 -13.70 4.64 -11.43
C THR A 71 -12.81 4.25 -10.26
N VAL A 72 -11.83 5.10 -9.96
CA VAL A 72 -10.97 4.90 -8.79
C VAL A 72 -11.55 5.73 -7.66
N ALA A 73 -12.01 5.04 -6.62
CA ALA A 73 -12.52 5.70 -5.43
C ALA A 73 -11.36 6.02 -4.50
N PRO A 74 -11.21 7.29 -4.05
CA PRO A 74 -10.01 7.69 -3.31
C PRO A 74 -10.03 7.36 -1.82
N ASP A 75 -11.12 6.84 -1.31
CA ASP A 75 -11.20 6.47 0.09
C ASP A 75 -10.52 5.12 0.35
N MET A 76 -10.57 4.66 1.58
CA MET A 76 -9.96 3.39 1.96
C MET A 76 -10.57 2.26 1.15
N PRO A 77 -9.74 1.41 0.52
CA PRO A 77 -10.26 0.28 -0.25
C PRO A 77 -11.07 -0.68 0.61
N HIS A 78 -12.04 -1.31 -0.01
CA HIS A 78 -12.87 -2.33 0.64
C HIS A 78 -12.50 -3.71 0.12
N VAL A 79 -12.66 -4.71 0.98
CA VAL A 79 -12.47 -6.11 0.58
C VAL A 79 -13.37 -6.40 -0.62
N GLY A 80 -12.80 -7.09 -1.59
CA GLY A 80 -13.48 -7.39 -2.85
C GLY A 80 -13.20 -6.40 -3.97
N GLU A 81 -12.53 -5.29 -3.67
CA GLU A 81 -12.16 -4.30 -4.68
C GLU A 81 -10.72 -4.47 -5.11
N GLN A 82 -10.42 -4.11 -6.34
CA GLN A 82 -9.05 -4.10 -6.84
C GLN A 82 -8.38 -2.79 -6.43
N LEU A 83 -7.11 -2.87 -6.06
CA LEU A 83 -6.34 -1.68 -5.69
C LEU A 83 -5.78 -1.02 -6.94
N CYS A 84 -5.62 0.29 -6.86
CA CYS A 84 -5.01 1.07 -7.94
C CYS A 84 -3.85 1.88 -7.38
N PHE A 85 -2.65 1.61 -7.90
CA PHE A 85 -1.44 2.36 -7.54
C PHE A 85 -1.01 3.19 -8.73
N SER A 86 -0.62 4.44 -8.48
CA SER A 86 -0.13 5.31 -9.54
C SER A 86 1.22 5.89 -9.16
N SER A 87 2.01 6.27 -10.17
CA SER A 87 3.35 6.78 -9.94
C SER A 87 3.37 8.19 -9.35
N GLY A 88 2.34 8.95 -9.59
CA GLY A 88 2.35 10.36 -9.24
C GLY A 88 3.10 11.22 -10.24
N PHE A 89 3.75 10.62 -11.22
CA PHE A 89 4.42 11.36 -12.29
C PHE A 89 3.54 11.41 -13.53
N ARG A 90 3.45 12.58 -14.13
CA ARG A 90 2.64 12.75 -15.33
C ARG A 90 3.18 11.96 -16.52
N ASP A 91 4.48 11.70 -16.49
CA ASP A 91 5.14 11.00 -17.60
C ASP A 91 4.96 9.50 -17.53
N ASP A 92 4.41 8.99 -16.44
CA ASP A 92 4.14 7.57 -16.29
C ASP A 92 2.63 7.37 -16.18
N PRO A 93 1.94 7.19 -17.29
CA PRO A 93 0.49 7.05 -17.29
C PRO A 93 0.02 5.67 -16.86
N HIS A 94 0.93 4.75 -16.58
CA HIS A 94 0.55 3.36 -16.30
C HIS A 94 0.27 3.16 -14.82
N ASP A 95 -0.98 2.95 -14.51
CA ASP A 95 -1.39 2.55 -13.17
C ASP A 95 -1.21 1.05 -13.01
N VAL A 96 -0.98 0.65 -11.77
CA VAL A 96 -0.93 -0.77 -11.42
C VAL A 96 -2.24 -1.13 -10.75
N VAL A 97 -3.00 -2.01 -11.38
CA VAL A 97 -4.26 -2.50 -10.82
C VAL A 97 -4.03 -3.94 -10.37
N THR A 98 -4.36 -4.20 -9.13
CA THR A 98 -4.10 -5.51 -8.53
C THR A 98 -5.29 -6.45 -8.66
N SER A 99 -5.12 -7.67 -8.19
CA SER A 99 -6.26 -8.55 -7.96
C SER A 99 -7.07 -8.04 -6.76
N MET A 100 -8.18 -8.71 -6.48
CA MET A 100 -9.09 -8.24 -5.44
C MET A 100 -8.50 -8.33 -4.05
N LEU A 101 -8.76 -7.31 -3.25
CA LEU A 101 -8.37 -7.24 -1.86
C LEU A 101 -9.14 -8.29 -1.05
N VAL A 102 -8.43 -9.09 -0.26
CA VAL A 102 -9.07 -10.09 0.60
C VAL A 102 -9.06 -9.69 2.07
N ARG A 103 -8.10 -8.89 2.50
CA ARG A 103 -8.12 -8.33 3.85
C ARG A 103 -7.12 -7.18 3.96
N ILE A 104 -7.28 -6.40 5.02
CA ILE A 104 -6.37 -5.31 5.35
C ILE A 104 -5.82 -5.60 6.73
N ASP A 105 -4.50 -5.66 6.85
CA ASP A 105 -3.81 -5.96 8.10
C ASP A 105 -2.94 -4.80 8.54
N ARG A 106 -2.57 -4.80 9.81
CA ARG A 106 -1.50 -3.96 10.32
C ARG A 106 -0.26 -4.82 10.53
N PRO A 107 0.91 -4.34 10.10
CA PRO A 107 2.12 -5.12 10.31
C PRO A 107 2.53 -5.09 11.78
N GLU A 108 3.17 -6.16 12.21
CA GLU A 108 3.78 -6.23 13.51
C GLU A 108 5.08 -5.42 13.52
N ARG A 109 5.57 -5.08 14.73
CA ARG A 109 6.81 -4.30 14.84
C ARG A 109 7.98 -4.98 14.14
N GLY A 110 8.09 -6.29 14.28
CA GLY A 110 9.17 -7.01 13.63
C GLY A 110 9.11 -6.92 12.12
N THR A 111 7.91 -6.89 11.56
CA THR A 111 7.74 -6.74 10.14
C THR A 111 8.17 -5.35 9.68
N VAL A 112 7.75 -4.32 10.41
CA VAL A 112 8.12 -2.93 10.08
C VAL A 112 9.64 -2.77 10.11
N ALA A 113 10.30 -3.38 11.08
CA ALA A 113 11.75 -3.29 11.20
C ALA A 113 12.48 -3.92 10.02
N ARG A 114 11.83 -4.83 9.30
CA ARG A 114 12.45 -5.53 8.17
C ARG A 114 12.16 -4.88 6.82
N TYR A 115 11.37 -3.83 6.78
CA TYR A 115 11.13 -3.15 5.52
C TYR A 115 12.42 -2.58 4.96
N PRO A 116 12.55 -2.57 3.62
CA PRO A 116 13.73 -1.97 2.99
C PRO A 116 13.86 -0.51 3.39
N SER A 117 15.10 -0.05 3.50
CA SER A 117 15.36 1.33 3.83
C SER A 117 14.78 2.23 2.75
N ARG A 118 14.06 3.27 3.18
CA ARG A 118 13.50 4.25 2.26
C ARG A 118 14.47 5.35 1.92
N THR A 119 15.51 5.47 2.69
CA THR A 119 16.50 6.48 2.44
C THR A 119 17.27 6.07 1.21
N PRO A 120 17.23 6.87 0.16
CA PRO A 120 18.02 6.53 -1.01
C PRO A 120 19.45 6.47 -0.57
N LEU A 121 20.12 5.45 -1.04
CA LEU A 121 21.50 5.31 -0.73
C LEU A 121 22.22 6.56 -1.18
N PRO A 122 23.08 7.10 -0.34
CA PRO A 122 23.94 8.17 -0.79
C PRO A 122 24.77 7.60 -1.90
N SER A 123 24.48 8.00 -3.00
CA SER A 123 25.21 7.51 -4.15
C SER A 123 26.27 8.50 -4.47
#